data_1c1589c97218f2020b3c7863d96d4855
#
_entry.id   1c1589c97218f2020b3c7863d96d4855
#
_cell.length_a   1.000
_cell.length_b   1.000
_cell.length_c   1.000
_cell.angle_alpha   90.00
_cell.angle_beta   90.00
_cell.angle_gamma   90.00
#
_symmetry.space_group_name_H-M   'P 1'
#
loop_
_entity.id
_entity.type
_entity.pdbx_description
1 polymer ?
#
loop_
_entity_poly.entity_id
_entity_poly.type
_entity_poly.pdbx_seq_one_letter_code
_entity_poly.pdbx_strand_id
1 'polypeptide(L)'
;MKPQAIYQKVQFSECYEITSIHDYNYYCIFNLSGHISSDYCLLVQPDGFVLNPDKWTDEFYEYDYIGAPWEKVPHSYLDPWGKGHRVGNGGFSFRSKKLLDVPKRAHIQFDVNWGDFYKHFGYGNTAEDGNICVHNRHIYEALGCKFAPVEVAAKFSQEKQLPETQGITPFGFHYHLPPGTNMG
;
A
#
# COMPACT_ATOMS: atom_id res chain seq x y z
N MET A 1 -3.05 30.48 20.54
CA MET A 1 -3.09 30.67 19.08
C MET A 1 -3.50 29.37 18.48
N LYS A 2 -4.61 29.26 17.74
CA LYS A 2 -4.94 28.06 16.99
C LYS A 2 -3.96 27.97 15.83
N PRO A 3 -3.32 26.79 15.55
CA PRO A 3 -2.50 26.67 14.38
C PRO A 3 -3.39 26.91 13.16
N GLN A 4 -3.06 27.90 12.34
CA GLN A 4 -3.65 28.04 11.02
C GLN A 4 -3.21 26.82 10.23
N ALA A 5 -4.17 25.94 9.92
CA ALA A 5 -3.94 24.85 8.99
C ALA A 5 -3.54 25.49 7.65
N ILE A 6 -2.29 25.33 7.28
CA ILE A 6 -1.80 25.68 5.95
C ILE A 6 -2.37 24.62 5.02
N TYR A 7 -3.55 24.86 4.48
CA TYR A 7 -4.07 24.09 3.35
C TYR A 7 -3.18 24.40 2.15
N GLN A 8 -2.11 23.62 1.98
CA GLN A 8 -1.43 23.58 0.71
C GLN A 8 -2.45 23.13 -0.33
N LYS A 9 -2.44 23.78 -1.47
CA LYS A 9 -3.40 23.60 -2.57
C LYS A 9 -3.82 22.16 -2.77
N VAL A 10 -5.07 21.83 -2.46
CA VAL A 10 -5.67 20.59 -2.93
C VAL A 10 -5.84 20.74 -4.43
N GLN A 11 -5.21 19.84 -5.17
CA GLN A 11 -5.35 19.77 -6.61
C GLN A 11 -6.29 18.61 -6.94
N PHE A 12 -7.39 18.91 -7.63
CA PHE A 12 -8.28 17.89 -8.15
C PHE A 12 -7.78 17.44 -9.53
N SER A 13 -7.77 16.14 -9.74
CA SER A 13 -7.46 15.54 -11.03
C SER A 13 -8.63 14.68 -11.47
N GLU A 14 -9.12 14.90 -12.67
CA GLU A 14 -10.23 14.11 -13.21
C GLU A 14 -9.75 12.71 -13.56
N CYS A 15 -10.58 11.72 -13.27
CA CYS A 15 -10.42 10.34 -13.71
C CYS A 15 -11.76 9.84 -14.28
N TYR A 16 -11.77 8.65 -14.87
CA TYR A 16 -13.02 8.02 -15.26
C TYR A 16 -13.86 7.69 -14.01
N GLU A 17 -15.16 7.47 -14.22
CA GLU A 17 -16.07 7.15 -13.14
C GLU A 17 -15.68 5.81 -12.48
N ILE A 18 -15.43 5.85 -11.17
CA ILE A 18 -15.12 4.67 -10.36
C ILE A 18 -16.40 4.27 -9.63
N THR A 19 -17.02 3.17 -10.06
CA THR A 19 -18.31 2.70 -9.54
C THR A 19 -18.21 1.45 -8.68
N SER A 20 -17.04 0.82 -8.67
CA SER A 20 -16.81 -0.44 -7.96
C SER A 20 -15.39 -0.52 -7.40
N ILE A 21 -15.17 -1.45 -6.46
CA ILE A 21 -13.83 -1.77 -5.98
C ILE A 21 -12.93 -2.32 -7.10
N HIS A 22 -13.51 -2.98 -8.09
CA HIS A 22 -12.80 -3.44 -9.27
C HIS A 22 -12.25 -2.26 -10.08
N ASP A 23 -13.06 -1.23 -10.35
CA ASP A 23 -12.63 -0.03 -11.06
C ASP A 23 -11.54 0.72 -10.29
N TYR A 24 -11.70 0.82 -8.96
CA TYR A 24 -10.70 1.41 -8.09
C TYR A 24 -9.35 0.67 -8.15
N ASN A 25 -9.37 -0.65 -8.04
CA ASN A 25 -8.17 -1.46 -8.12
C ASN A 25 -7.48 -1.34 -9.49
N TYR A 26 -8.28 -1.34 -10.56
CA TYR A 26 -7.78 -1.12 -11.91
C TYR A 26 -7.12 0.27 -12.05
N TYR A 27 -7.79 1.29 -11.54
CA TYR A 27 -7.25 2.64 -11.52
C TYR A 27 -5.91 2.72 -10.79
N CYS A 28 -5.81 2.14 -9.59
CA CYS A 28 -4.60 2.17 -8.79
C CYS A 28 -3.41 1.47 -9.46
N ILE A 29 -3.66 0.41 -10.24
CA ILE A 29 -2.61 -0.34 -10.94
C ILE A 29 -2.22 0.35 -12.24
N PHE A 30 -3.18 0.74 -13.09
CA PHE A 30 -2.91 1.11 -14.48
C PHE A 30 -2.99 2.61 -14.76
N ASN A 31 -3.73 3.38 -13.98
CA ASN A 31 -4.05 4.78 -14.27
C ASN A 31 -3.42 5.78 -13.30
N LEU A 32 -3.26 5.42 -12.03
CA LEU A 32 -2.73 6.31 -10.98
C LEU A 32 -1.41 6.97 -11.38
N SER A 33 -0.54 6.23 -12.05
CA SER A 33 0.74 6.74 -12.54
C SER A 33 0.60 8.02 -13.39
N GLY A 34 -0.49 8.16 -14.16
CA GLY A 34 -0.74 9.34 -14.99
C GLY A 34 -0.97 10.63 -14.20
N HIS A 35 -1.35 10.52 -12.95
CA HIS A 35 -1.68 11.65 -12.06
C HIS A 35 -0.53 12.03 -11.12
N ILE A 36 0.55 11.25 -11.10
CA ILE A 36 1.70 11.46 -10.23
C ILE A 36 2.88 11.98 -11.03
N SER A 37 3.37 13.19 -10.70
CA SER A 37 4.53 13.83 -11.32
C SER A 37 5.79 13.81 -10.45
N SER A 38 5.64 13.52 -9.13
CA SER A 38 6.74 13.38 -8.19
C SER A 38 7.38 12.00 -8.27
N ASP A 39 8.62 11.87 -7.81
CA ASP A 39 9.33 10.58 -7.77
C ASP A 39 8.66 9.56 -6.85
N TYR A 40 7.94 10.05 -5.83
CA TYR A 40 7.19 9.24 -4.87
C TYR A 40 5.83 9.89 -4.58
N CYS A 41 4.88 9.05 -4.16
CA CYS A 41 3.61 9.50 -3.60
C CYS A 41 3.26 8.70 -2.34
N LEU A 42 2.60 9.36 -1.40
CA LEU A 42 1.90 8.73 -0.30
C LEU A 42 0.44 8.58 -0.70
N LEU A 43 -0.02 7.36 -0.90
CA LEU A 43 -1.43 7.06 -1.14
C LEU A 43 -2.12 6.90 0.20
N VAL A 44 -3.23 7.62 0.38
CA VAL A 44 -3.98 7.64 1.64
C VAL A 44 -5.46 7.50 1.32
N GLN A 45 -6.09 6.46 1.82
CA GLN A 45 -7.54 6.29 1.81
C GLN A 45 -8.17 7.04 3.00
N PRO A 46 -9.51 7.25 3.02
CA PRO A 46 -10.18 8.02 4.09
C PRO A 46 -9.96 7.50 5.50
N ASP A 47 -9.61 6.23 5.66
CA ASP A 47 -9.28 5.55 6.91
C ASP A 47 -7.77 5.34 7.12
N GLY A 48 -6.95 6.03 6.32
CA GLY A 48 -5.49 6.11 6.48
C GLY A 48 -5.05 7.40 7.15
N PHE A 49 -4.07 7.34 8.06
CA PHE A 49 -3.64 8.49 8.85
C PHE A 49 -2.14 8.54 9.06
N VAL A 50 -1.56 9.75 8.98
CA VAL A 50 -0.24 10.03 9.55
C VAL A 50 -0.42 10.27 11.05
N LEU A 51 0.08 9.35 11.87
CA LEU A 51 -0.05 9.45 13.34
C LEU A 51 1.13 10.15 13.98
N ASN A 52 2.34 9.84 13.55
CA ASN A 52 3.57 10.31 14.14
C ASN A 52 4.49 10.89 13.06
N PRO A 53 4.33 12.16 12.66
CA PRO A 53 5.14 12.76 11.58
C PRO A 53 6.64 12.73 11.85
N ASP A 54 7.06 12.75 13.12
CA ASP A 54 8.45 12.65 13.59
C ASP A 54 9.08 11.27 13.36
N LYS A 55 8.28 10.26 13.02
CA LYS A 55 8.72 8.89 12.69
C LYS A 55 9.03 8.69 11.20
N TRP A 56 8.86 9.72 10.38
CA TRP A 56 9.36 9.66 9.02
C TRP A 56 10.87 9.46 9.02
N THR A 57 11.37 8.62 8.12
CA THR A 57 12.80 8.39 7.93
C THR A 57 13.15 8.29 6.45
N ASP A 58 14.34 8.74 6.09
CA ASP A 58 14.83 8.66 4.71
C ASP A 58 15.05 7.22 4.24
N GLU A 59 15.12 6.25 5.16
CA GLU A 59 15.15 4.82 4.86
C GLU A 59 13.95 4.41 3.97
N PHE A 60 12.81 5.10 4.07
CA PHE A 60 11.62 4.78 3.27
C PHE A 60 11.83 5.04 1.78
N TYR A 61 12.70 5.96 1.41
CA TYR A 61 13.04 6.23 0.00
C TYR A 61 13.90 5.14 -0.65
N GLU A 62 14.39 4.17 0.11
CA GLU A 62 15.14 3.04 -0.45
C GLU A 62 14.24 2.00 -1.12
N TYR A 63 12.93 2.10 -0.94
CA TYR A 63 11.95 1.13 -1.42
C TYR A 63 10.98 1.77 -2.40
N ASP A 64 10.54 0.98 -3.36
CA ASP A 64 9.55 1.39 -4.36
C ASP A 64 8.11 1.16 -3.87
N TYR A 65 7.93 0.26 -2.88
CA TYR A 65 6.64 0.04 -2.21
C TYR A 65 6.84 -0.21 -0.71
N ILE A 66 6.10 0.56 0.09
CA ILE A 66 5.95 0.33 1.52
C ILE A 66 4.47 0.48 1.87
N GLY A 67 3.92 -0.47 2.60
CA GLY A 67 2.62 -0.41 3.25
C GLY A 67 2.71 -1.14 4.59
N ALA A 68 1.59 -1.39 5.25
CA ALA A 68 1.60 -2.12 6.50
C ALA A 68 1.93 -3.62 6.30
N PRO A 69 2.58 -4.27 7.28
CA PRO A 69 2.73 -5.71 7.24
C PRO A 69 1.38 -6.42 7.47
N TRP A 70 1.17 -7.50 6.73
CA TRP A 70 0.02 -8.38 6.90
C TRP A 70 0.27 -9.47 7.95
N GLU A 71 -0.82 -9.99 8.49
CA GLU A 71 -0.80 -11.11 9.40
C GLU A 71 -0.20 -12.36 8.74
N LYS A 72 0.57 -13.13 9.51
CA LYS A 72 1.08 -14.43 9.06
C LYS A 72 -0.01 -15.48 9.18
N VAL A 73 -0.73 -15.71 8.10
CA VAL A 73 -1.79 -16.72 8.06
C VAL A 73 -1.28 -17.94 7.28
N PRO A 74 -1.40 -19.15 7.82
CA PRO A 74 -1.06 -20.36 7.07
C PRO A 74 -1.81 -20.37 5.73
N HIS A 75 -1.10 -20.51 4.64
CA HIS A 75 -1.61 -20.62 3.26
C HIS A 75 -2.23 -19.37 2.63
N SER A 76 -2.30 -18.21 3.32
CA SER A 76 -3.02 -17.03 2.81
C SER A 76 -2.17 -16.07 2.00
N TYR A 77 -0.85 -16.02 2.25
CA TYR A 77 0.07 -15.06 1.63
C TYR A 77 1.14 -15.75 0.77
N LEU A 78 0.79 -16.90 0.22
CA LEU A 78 1.68 -17.57 -0.71
C LEU A 78 1.56 -16.90 -2.09
N ASP A 79 2.66 -16.32 -2.54
CA ASP A 79 2.79 -15.98 -3.94
C ASP A 79 2.87 -17.28 -4.78
N PRO A 80 2.79 -17.18 -6.11
CA PRO A 80 2.91 -18.35 -6.98
C PRO A 80 4.21 -19.15 -6.78
N TRP A 81 5.19 -18.54 -6.14
CA TRP A 81 6.52 -19.09 -5.90
C TRP A 81 6.74 -19.52 -4.45
N GLY A 82 5.74 -19.37 -3.60
CA GLY A 82 5.78 -19.77 -2.19
C GLY A 82 6.67 -18.92 -1.30
N LYS A 83 6.97 -17.67 -1.67
CA LYS A 83 7.87 -16.78 -0.89
C LYS A 83 7.22 -16.15 0.33
N GLY A 84 5.88 -16.19 0.42
CA GLY A 84 5.14 -15.69 1.58
C GLY A 84 5.31 -14.18 1.82
N HIS A 85 5.11 -13.36 0.80
CA HIS A 85 5.18 -11.92 0.92
C HIS A 85 4.12 -11.38 1.89
N ARG A 86 4.53 -10.49 2.79
CA ARG A 86 3.70 -10.01 3.91
C ARG A 86 3.67 -8.49 4.05
N VAL A 87 4.04 -7.74 3.04
CA VAL A 87 3.96 -6.27 3.03
C VAL A 87 3.07 -5.85 1.89
N GLY A 88 2.02 -5.13 2.20
CA GLY A 88 1.03 -4.62 1.24
C GLY A 88 0.26 -3.46 1.82
N ASN A 89 -1.06 -3.58 1.95
CA ASN A 89 -1.97 -2.55 2.45
C ASN A 89 -1.94 -1.26 1.61
N GLY A 90 -2.76 -1.26 0.55
CA GLY A 90 -2.83 -0.17 -0.42
C GLY A 90 -3.36 1.15 0.14
N GLY A 91 -4.20 1.09 1.18
CA GLY A 91 -4.91 2.26 1.71
C GLY A 91 -4.06 3.27 2.47
N PHE A 92 -2.88 2.87 2.93
CA PHE A 92 -1.83 3.77 3.40
C PHE A 92 -0.47 3.22 2.96
N SER A 93 0.00 3.69 1.81
CA SER A 93 1.21 3.15 1.19
C SER A 93 2.06 4.23 0.55
N PHE A 94 3.38 4.05 0.60
CA PHE A 94 4.36 4.91 -0.06
C PHE A 94 4.89 4.19 -1.29
N ARG A 95 4.77 4.83 -2.45
CA ARG A 95 5.04 4.21 -3.75
C ARG A 95 5.92 5.12 -4.60
N SER A 96 6.92 4.55 -5.25
CA SER A 96 7.72 5.28 -6.23
C SER A 96 6.99 5.41 -7.57
N LYS A 97 7.29 6.48 -8.29
CA LYS A 97 6.86 6.65 -9.68
C LYS A 97 7.34 5.50 -10.58
N LYS A 98 8.54 5.00 -10.31
CA LYS A 98 9.11 3.84 -10.99
C LYS A 98 8.21 2.60 -10.87
N LEU A 99 7.70 2.30 -9.67
CA LEU A 99 6.77 1.20 -9.44
C LEU A 99 5.45 1.43 -10.16
N LEU A 100 4.89 2.65 -10.06
CA LEU A 100 3.62 2.99 -10.72
C LEU A 100 3.71 2.94 -12.25
N ASP A 101 4.89 3.10 -12.84
CA ASP A 101 5.10 3.03 -14.29
C ASP A 101 5.38 1.61 -14.83
N VAL A 102 5.49 0.60 -13.95
CA VAL A 102 5.71 -0.79 -14.39
C VAL A 102 4.65 -1.29 -15.35
N PRO A 103 3.33 -1.03 -15.16
CA PRO A 103 2.29 -1.47 -16.09
C PRO A 103 2.40 -0.88 -17.50
N LYS A 104 3.15 0.21 -17.67
CA LYS A 104 3.45 0.79 -19.00
C LYS A 104 4.58 0.05 -19.74
N ARG A 105 5.36 -0.74 -19.00
CA ARG A 105 6.60 -1.39 -19.48
C ARG A 105 6.50 -2.90 -19.53
N ALA A 106 5.57 -3.48 -18.79
CA ALA A 106 5.36 -4.91 -18.72
C ALA A 106 3.87 -5.24 -18.61
N HIS A 107 3.52 -6.43 -19.08
CA HIS A 107 2.15 -6.93 -18.90
C HIS A 107 1.94 -7.32 -17.43
N ILE A 108 0.99 -6.65 -16.78
CA ILE A 108 0.52 -6.97 -15.43
C ILE A 108 -0.82 -7.68 -15.56
N GLN A 109 -0.89 -8.91 -15.09
CA GLN A 109 -2.13 -9.65 -15.04
C GLN A 109 -3.05 -9.04 -13.97
N PHE A 110 -4.19 -8.49 -14.38
CA PHE A 110 -5.14 -7.87 -13.47
C PHE A 110 -5.99 -8.92 -12.75
N ASP A 111 -6.66 -9.76 -13.52
CA ASP A 111 -7.49 -10.83 -12.97
C ASP A 111 -6.61 -12.03 -12.59
N VAL A 112 -6.19 -12.08 -11.35
CA VAL A 112 -5.39 -13.17 -10.81
C VAL A 112 -6.31 -14.14 -10.08
N ASN A 113 -6.59 -15.28 -10.70
CA ASN A 113 -7.43 -16.33 -10.12
C ASN A 113 -6.59 -17.25 -9.22
N TRP A 114 -6.19 -16.72 -8.07
CA TRP A 114 -5.41 -17.47 -7.09
C TRP A 114 -6.29 -17.97 -5.93
N GLY A 115 -7.30 -18.78 -6.28
CA GLY A 115 -8.01 -19.62 -5.34
C GLY A 115 -8.50 -18.90 -4.08
N ASP A 116 -7.98 -19.29 -2.95
CA ASP A 116 -8.54 -18.93 -1.65
C ASP A 116 -7.98 -17.66 -1.02
N PHE A 117 -6.91 -17.06 -1.58
CA PHE A 117 -6.27 -15.88 -0.98
C PHE A 117 -7.27 -14.73 -0.79
N TYR A 118 -7.93 -14.32 -1.86
CA TYR A 118 -8.89 -13.22 -1.80
C TYR A 118 -10.24 -13.62 -1.20
N LYS A 119 -10.65 -14.88 -1.34
CA LYS A 119 -11.86 -15.40 -0.69
C LYS A 119 -11.76 -15.32 0.82
N HIS A 120 -10.58 -15.58 1.38
CA HIS A 120 -10.32 -15.52 2.81
C HIS A 120 -10.54 -14.11 3.37
N PHE A 121 -10.21 -13.07 2.62
CA PHE A 121 -10.36 -11.67 3.02
C PHE A 121 -11.67 -11.03 2.59
N GLY A 122 -12.56 -11.76 1.89
CA GLY A 122 -13.81 -11.19 1.37
C GLY A 122 -13.63 -10.20 0.22
N TYR A 123 -12.42 -10.04 -0.29
CA TYR A 123 -12.12 -9.22 -1.46
C TYR A 123 -12.18 -10.06 -2.73
N GLY A 124 -12.55 -9.44 -3.85
CA GLY A 124 -12.45 -10.09 -5.16
C GLY A 124 -11.00 -10.40 -5.54
N ASN A 125 -10.82 -11.07 -6.67
CA ASN A 125 -9.51 -11.51 -7.16
C ASN A 125 -8.57 -10.37 -7.62
N THR A 126 -8.90 -9.10 -7.32
CA THR A 126 -8.27 -7.94 -7.94
C THR A 126 -7.80 -6.88 -6.95
N ALA A 127 -7.72 -7.20 -5.64
CA ALA A 127 -7.17 -6.26 -4.66
C ALA A 127 -5.79 -5.76 -5.13
N GLU A 128 -5.63 -4.43 -5.28
CA GLU A 128 -4.50 -3.84 -5.98
C GLU A 128 -3.16 -4.09 -5.27
N ASP A 129 -3.19 -4.08 -3.94
CA ASP A 129 -2.02 -4.36 -3.11
C ASP A 129 -1.59 -5.82 -3.18
N GLY A 130 -2.52 -6.76 -3.15
CA GLY A 130 -2.24 -8.17 -3.37
C GLY A 130 -1.75 -8.45 -4.80
N ASN A 131 -2.31 -7.75 -5.78
CA ASN A 131 -1.86 -7.84 -7.17
C ASN A 131 -0.40 -7.39 -7.31
N ILE A 132 -0.07 -6.20 -6.81
CA ILE A 132 1.28 -5.62 -6.90
C ILE A 132 2.28 -6.37 -6.01
N CYS A 133 1.91 -6.59 -4.73
CA CYS A 133 2.86 -7.02 -3.70
C CYS A 133 3.05 -8.53 -3.63
N VAL A 134 2.15 -9.31 -4.26
CA VAL A 134 2.19 -10.78 -4.24
C VAL A 134 2.19 -11.37 -5.65
N HIS A 135 1.08 -11.21 -6.39
CA HIS A 135 0.89 -11.98 -7.63
C HIS A 135 1.83 -11.56 -8.76
N ASN A 136 1.96 -10.28 -9.02
CA ASN A 136 2.84 -9.76 -10.07
C ASN A 136 4.18 -9.26 -9.51
N ARG A 137 4.44 -9.38 -8.21
CA ARG A 137 5.65 -8.85 -7.57
C ARG A 137 6.93 -9.23 -8.29
N HIS A 138 7.04 -10.46 -8.76
CA HIS A 138 8.20 -10.94 -9.50
C HIS A 138 8.49 -10.12 -10.77
N ILE A 139 7.44 -9.57 -11.42
CA ILE A 139 7.58 -8.69 -12.60
C ILE A 139 8.14 -7.33 -12.17
N TYR A 140 7.61 -6.77 -11.08
CA TYR A 140 8.10 -5.52 -10.51
C TYR A 140 9.56 -5.62 -10.06
N GLU A 141 9.91 -6.72 -9.37
CA GLU A 141 11.29 -7.00 -8.93
C GLU A 141 12.24 -7.20 -10.11
N ALA A 142 11.80 -7.90 -11.18
CA ALA A 142 12.59 -8.08 -12.41
C ALA A 142 12.88 -6.73 -13.11
N LEU A 143 12.01 -5.74 -12.94
CA LEU A 143 12.21 -4.37 -13.43
C LEU A 143 12.93 -3.47 -12.41
N GLY A 144 13.48 -4.07 -11.35
CA GLY A 144 14.32 -3.43 -10.36
C GLY A 144 13.57 -2.71 -9.25
N CYS A 145 12.24 -2.94 -9.07
CA CYS A 145 11.50 -2.41 -7.94
C CYS A 145 11.88 -3.14 -6.65
N LYS A 146 11.97 -2.39 -5.56
CA LYS A 146 12.27 -2.89 -4.23
C LYS A 146 11.03 -2.75 -3.34
N PHE A 147 10.67 -3.82 -2.64
CA PHE A 147 9.60 -3.83 -1.65
C PHE A 147 10.21 -3.85 -0.25
N ALA A 148 9.63 -3.06 0.65
CA ALA A 148 10.11 -3.00 2.02
C ALA A 148 9.98 -4.37 2.72
N PRO A 149 10.96 -4.76 3.55
CA PRO A 149 10.81 -5.91 4.42
C PRO A 149 9.86 -5.56 5.59
N VAL A 150 9.40 -6.59 6.31
CA VAL A 150 8.42 -6.46 7.41
C VAL A 150 8.89 -5.48 8.49
N GLU A 151 10.18 -5.47 8.80
CA GLU A 151 10.78 -4.65 9.85
C GLU A 151 10.73 -3.15 9.50
N VAL A 152 10.87 -2.80 8.24
CA VAL A 152 10.75 -1.42 7.75
C VAL A 152 9.28 -1.05 7.63
N ALA A 153 8.46 -1.94 7.08
CA ALA A 153 7.02 -1.75 6.94
C ALA A 153 6.33 -1.50 8.28
N ALA A 154 6.74 -2.19 9.35
CA ALA A 154 6.24 -2.01 10.71
C ALA A 154 6.51 -0.61 11.28
N LYS A 155 7.62 0.03 10.90
CA LYS A 155 7.92 1.42 11.27
C LYS A 155 7.12 2.42 10.44
N PHE A 156 6.81 2.06 9.19
CA PHE A 156 6.07 2.94 8.29
C PHE A 156 4.58 2.97 8.64
N SER A 157 3.92 1.82 8.70
CA SER A 157 2.46 1.78 8.95
C SER A 157 2.05 0.49 9.66
N GLN A 158 0.93 0.57 10.37
CA GLN A 158 0.26 -0.58 10.96
C GLN A 158 -1.21 -0.57 10.57
N GLU A 159 -1.77 -1.75 10.37
CA GLU A 159 -3.20 -2.01 10.20
C GLU A 159 -3.77 -2.75 11.40
N LYS A 160 -3.02 -3.72 11.88
CA LYS A 160 -3.31 -4.54 13.06
C LYS A 160 -2.08 -4.64 13.93
N GLN A 161 -2.30 -4.92 15.21
CA GLN A 161 -1.20 -5.27 16.09
C GLN A 161 -0.74 -6.69 15.79
N LEU A 162 0.49 -6.83 15.32
CA LEU A 162 1.15 -8.10 15.02
C LEU A 162 2.31 -8.32 16.01
N PRO A 163 2.79 -9.55 16.19
CA PRO A 163 3.99 -9.79 17.00
C PRO A 163 5.17 -8.94 16.58
N GLU A 164 5.36 -8.76 15.26
CA GLU A 164 6.46 -7.97 14.67
C GLU A 164 6.28 -6.47 14.83
N THR A 165 5.07 -5.98 15.12
CA THR A 165 4.79 -4.55 15.33
C THR A 165 4.72 -4.16 16.81
N GLN A 166 4.84 -5.13 17.71
CA GLN A 166 4.74 -4.89 19.15
C GLN A 166 5.87 -3.95 19.64
N GLY A 167 5.48 -2.88 20.32
CA GLY A 167 6.42 -1.88 20.83
C GLY A 167 6.96 -0.89 19.80
N ILE A 168 6.53 -1.00 18.53
CA ILE A 168 6.90 -0.07 17.47
C ILE A 168 5.84 1.03 17.37
N THR A 169 6.28 2.29 17.40
CA THR A 169 5.45 3.46 17.09
C THR A 169 5.59 3.76 15.61
N PRO A 170 4.57 3.49 14.75
CA PRO A 170 4.67 3.68 13.32
C PRO A 170 4.51 5.15 12.92
N PHE A 171 4.95 5.51 11.72
CA PHE A 171 4.67 6.80 11.10
C PHE A 171 3.18 6.98 10.81
N GLY A 172 2.52 5.95 10.26
CA GLY A 172 1.12 6.01 9.86
C GLY A 172 0.32 4.78 10.27
N PHE A 173 -0.96 4.86 9.96
CA PHE A 173 -1.93 3.81 10.27
C PHE A 173 -3.01 3.75 9.18
N HIS A 174 -3.54 2.55 8.97
CA HIS A 174 -4.68 2.33 8.08
C HIS A 174 -5.67 1.36 8.74
N TYR A 175 -6.96 1.57 8.53
CA TYR A 175 -8.05 0.78 9.09
C TYR A 175 -8.62 1.40 10.38
N HIS A 176 -9.33 0.65 11.21
CA HIS A 176 -9.92 1.20 12.44
C HIS A 176 -8.85 1.65 13.43
N LEU A 177 -8.94 2.88 13.89
CA LEU A 177 -8.05 3.38 14.94
C LEU A 177 -8.10 2.44 16.17
N PRO A 178 -6.95 2.12 16.76
CA PRO A 178 -6.92 1.37 17.99
C PRO A 178 -7.78 2.03 19.08
N PRO A 179 -8.52 1.27 19.90
CA PRO A 179 -9.28 1.82 21.01
C PRO A 179 -8.40 2.72 21.89
N GLY A 180 -8.83 3.94 22.14
CA GLY A 180 -8.09 4.91 22.97
C GLY A 180 -7.15 5.85 22.21
N THR A 181 -7.11 5.81 20.89
CA THR A 181 -6.39 6.81 20.08
C THR A 181 -7.17 8.11 20.09
N ASN A 182 -6.69 9.12 20.80
CA ASN A 182 -7.23 10.48 20.74
C ASN A 182 -6.68 11.15 19.49
N MET A 183 -7.56 11.42 18.53
CA MET A 183 -7.28 12.36 17.44
C MET A 183 -7.48 13.78 18.02
N GLY A 184 -6.39 14.39 18.52
CA GLY A 184 -6.37 15.72 19.10
C GLY A 184 -6.70 16.84 18.12
#